data_085b9e94cc3b992b1f7e6134a8af9cc1
#
_entry.id   085b9e94cc3b992b1f7e6134a8af9cc1
#
_cell.length_a   1.000
_cell.length_b   1.000
_cell.length_c   1.000
_cell.angle_alpha   90.00
_cell.angle_beta   90.00
_cell.angle_gamma   90.00
#
_symmetry.space_group_name_H-M   'P 1'
#
loop_
_entity.id
_entity.type
_entity.pdbx_description
1 polymer ?
#
loop_
_entity_poly.entity_id
_entity_poly.type
_entity_poly.pdbx_seq_one_letter_code
_entity_poly.pdbx_strand_id
1 'polypeptide(L)'
;YIRDAQGNIMTDNRGFQRYDYGKKGQDTNGSRNTIPNANPLASYMLDKMKYSGDVVSGKWFADVDIWGGIKAKVNIGVDANNVRNTDMVNPFYGQYSETTGVGGLISVSTQRTFSVNQQYLLTYNKTFDDVHNLDVLAGHENYNYKYQYLYGQREKLYNPNVPELDNGISNQYNSSYSKDYATEGWLFRVQYDYDGKY
;
A
#
# COMPACT_ATOMS: atom_id res chain seq x y z
N TYR A 1 31.62 -9.54 -5.03
CA TYR A 1 32.75 -8.78 -4.45
C TYR A 1 33.92 -8.72 -5.40
N ILE A 2 34.72 -7.66 -5.28
CA ILE A 2 36.06 -7.56 -5.88
C ILE A 2 37.04 -8.27 -4.95
N ARG A 3 37.94 -9.08 -5.50
CA ARG A 3 38.96 -9.83 -4.75
C ARG A 3 40.36 -9.48 -5.22
N ASP A 4 41.31 -9.55 -4.30
CA ASP A 4 42.75 -9.45 -4.64
C ASP A 4 43.29 -10.76 -5.26
N ALA A 5 44.56 -10.75 -5.59
CA ALA A 5 45.23 -11.92 -6.17
C ALA A 5 45.32 -13.13 -5.24
N GLN A 6 45.16 -12.92 -3.94
CA GLN A 6 45.14 -13.95 -2.91
C GLN A 6 43.70 -14.43 -2.57
N GLY A 7 42.67 -13.84 -3.24
CA GLY A 7 41.27 -14.21 -3.06
C GLY A 7 40.55 -13.50 -1.91
N ASN A 8 41.17 -12.56 -1.21
CA ASN A 8 40.53 -11.80 -0.14
C ASN A 8 39.60 -10.74 -0.73
N ILE A 9 38.50 -10.44 -0.03
CA ILE A 9 37.57 -9.37 -0.41
C ILE A 9 38.26 -8.02 -0.17
N MET A 10 38.32 -7.20 -1.22
CA MET A 10 38.88 -5.85 -1.13
C MET A 10 37.87 -4.89 -0.46
N THR A 11 38.41 -3.93 0.27
CA THR A 11 37.63 -2.82 0.83
C THR A 11 38.02 -1.49 0.18
N ASP A 12 37.14 -0.50 0.23
CA ASP A 12 37.46 0.89 -0.15
C ASP A 12 38.10 1.65 1.02
N ASN A 13 38.46 2.91 0.79
CA ASN A 13 39.10 3.78 1.79
C ASN A 13 38.18 4.13 3.00
N ARG A 14 36.90 3.80 2.91
CA ARG A 14 35.88 3.97 3.98
C ARG A 14 35.65 2.69 4.75
N GLY A 15 36.28 1.57 4.35
CA GLY A 15 36.13 0.26 4.97
C GLY A 15 34.95 -0.57 4.43
N PHE A 16 34.22 -0.10 3.41
CA PHE A 16 33.17 -0.89 2.76
C PHE A 16 33.74 -1.92 1.81
N GLN A 17 33.14 -3.09 1.78
CA GLN A 17 33.47 -4.12 0.80
C GLN A 17 33.20 -3.59 -0.62
N ARG A 18 34.14 -3.83 -1.52
CA ARG A 18 34.02 -3.45 -2.94
C ARG A 18 33.21 -4.48 -3.70
N TYR A 19 32.26 -4.01 -4.51
CA TYR A 19 31.35 -4.83 -5.28
C TYR A 19 31.63 -4.72 -6.77
N ASP A 20 31.53 -5.84 -7.48
CA ASP A 20 31.71 -5.89 -8.92
C ASP A 20 30.45 -5.42 -9.66
N TYR A 21 30.51 -4.28 -10.31
CA TYR A 21 29.42 -3.74 -11.12
C TYR A 21 29.52 -4.07 -12.62
N GLY A 22 30.59 -4.80 -13.02
CA GLY A 22 30.71 -5.34 -14.37
C GLY A 22 30.82 -4.32 -15.51
N LYS A 23 31.18 -3.07 -15.20
CA LYS A 23 31.34 -2.01 -16.21
C LYS A 23 32.70 -1.33 -16.08
N LYS A 24 33.32 -1.07 -17.25
CA LYS A 24 34.59 -0.31 -17.33
C LYS A 24 34.40 1.09 -16.71
N GLY A 25 35.35 1.50 -15.86
CA GLY A 25 35.30 2.78 -15.13
C GLY A 25 34.60 2.73 -13.78
N GLN A 26 34.04 1.58 -13.42
CA GLN A 26 33.56 1.26 -12.08
C GLN A 26 34.36 0.07 -11.50
N ASP A 27 34.12 -0.24 -10.24
CA ASP A 27 34.68 -1.45 -9.62
C ASP A 27 34.21 -2.70 -10.38
N THR A 28 35.17 -3.44 -10.96
CA THR A 28 34.86 -4.64 -11.72
C THR A 28 36.05 -5.60 -11.78
N ASN A 29 35.77 -6.90 -11.73
CA ASN A 29 36.74 -7.96 -12.05
C ASN A 29 36.87 -8.18 -13.57
N GLY A 30 36.03 -7.52 -14.38
CA GLY A 30 35.96 -7.61 -15.82
C GLY A 30 34.62 -7.11 -16.36
N SER A 31 34.58 -6.70 -17.61
CA SER A 31 33.33 -6.27 -18.25
C SER A 31 32.34 -7.43 -18.37
N ARG A 32 31.12 -7.25 -17.96
CA ARG A 32 30.00 -8.19 -18.13
C ARG A 32 29.11 -7.70 -19.27
N ASN A 33 28.66 -8.61 -20.12
CA ASN A 33 27.70 -8.32 -21.18
C ASN A 33 26.26 -8.24 -20.68
N THR A 34 25.98 -8.76 -19.47
CA THR A 34 24.67 -8.82 -18.85
C THR A 34 24.67 -8.04 -17.54
N ILE A 35 23.59 -7.26 -17.31
CA ILE A 35 23.37 -6.49 -16.09
C ILE A 35 24.59 -5.58 -15.77
N PRO A 36 25.02 -4.72 -16.70
CA PRO A 36 26.05 -3.74 -16.41
C PRO A 36 25.51 -2.69 -15.42
N ASN A 37 26.40 -2.14 -14.58
CA ASN A 37 26.06 -1.15 -13.55
C ASN A 37 25.16 -1.63 -12.42
N ALA A 38 24.97 -2.92 -12.23
CA ALA A 38 24.17 -3.44 -11.14
C ALA A 38 24.89 -4.58 -10.40
N ASN A 39 24.74 -4.61 -9.12
CA ASN A 39 25.15 -5.71 -8.27
C ASN A 39 24.07 -5.96 -7.23
N PRO A 40 23.23 -7.01 -7.37
CA PRO A 40 22.13 -7.30 -6.45
C PRO A 40 22.58 -7.48 -5.00
N LEU A 41 23.77 -8.04 -4.78
CA LEU A 41 24.31 -8.20 -3.44
C LEU A 41 24.68 -6.85 -2.82
N ALA A 42 25.25 -5.93 -3.60
CA ALA A 42 25.53 -4.57 -3.12
C ALA A 42 24.25 -3.84 -2.76
N SER A 43 23.24 -3.90 -3.61
CA SER A 43 21.92 -3.30 -3.31
C SER A 43 21.31 -3.88 -2.03
N TYR A 44 21.30 -5.20 -1.88
CA TYR A 44 20.80 -5.83 -0.68
C TYR A 44 21.54 -5.41 0.61
N MET A 45 22.84 -5.20 0.54
CA MET A 45 23.67 -4.86 1.71
C MET A 45 23.69 -3.37 2.04
N LEU A 46 23.51 -2.49 1.04
CA LEU A 46 23.74 -1.05 1.18
C LEU A 46 22.48 -0.21 1.03
N ASP A 47 21.51 -0.66 0.25
CA ASP A 47 20.23 0.03 0.10
C ASP A 47 19.31 -0.27 1.30
N LYS A 48 18.46 0.66 1.64
CA LYS A 48 17.50 0.50 2.74
C LYS A 48 16.10 0.65 2.20
N MET A 49 15.33 -0.40 2.29
CA MET A 49 13.92 -0.44 1.93
C MET A 49 13.10 -0.76 3.18
N LYS A 50 12.14 0.11 3.49
CA LYS A 50 11.23 -0.10 4.61
C LYS A 50 9.81 0.11 4.17
N TYR A 51 9.00 -0.90 4.36
CA TYR A 51 7.56 -0.84 4.24
C TYR A 51 6.93 -0.91 5.63
N SER A 52 6.07 0.02 5.95
CA SER A 52 5.30 0.02 7.20
C SER A 52 3.87 0.42 6.93
N GLY A 53 2.92 -0.23 7.60
CA GLY A 53 1.52 0.08 7.41
C GLY A 53 0.68 -0.31 8.60
N ASP A 54 -0.37 0.47 8.82
CA ASP A 54 -1.38 0.25 9.83
C ASP A 54 -2.73 0.03 9.15
N VAL A 55 -3.40 -1.07 9.51
CA VAL A 55 -4.74 -1.41 9.00
C VAL A 55 -5.69 -1.50 10.18
N VAL A 56 -6.78 -0.76 10.06
CA VAL A 56 -7.90 -0.84 11.01
C VAL A 56 -9.16 -1.16 10.22
N SER A 57 -9.78 -2.30 10.53
CA SER A 57 -11.05 -2.73 9.94
C SER A 57 -12.03 -3.04 11.05
N GLY A 58 -13.25 -2.57 10.90
CA GLY A 58 -14.32 -2.84 11.85
C GLY A 58 -15.67 -2.93 11.16
N LYS A 59 -16.53 -3.79 11.72
CA LYS A 59 -17.92 -3.90 11.30
C LYS A 59 -18.81 -3.89 12.52
N TRP A 60 -19.79 -3.01 12.51
CA TRP A 60 -20.82 -2.90 13.53
C TRP A 60 -22.18 -3.18 12.90
N PHE A 61 -23.04 -3.81 13.65
CA PHE A 61 -24.42 -4.02 13.24
C PHE A 61 -25.37 -3.85 14.43
N ALA A 62 -26.59 -3.48 14.11
CA ALA A 62 -27.70 -3.46 15.04
C ALA A 62 -28.93 -4.02 14.35
N ASP A 63 -29.58 -4.96 15.00
CA ASP A 63 -30.85 -5.57 14.57
C ASP A 63 -31.90 -5.22 15.60
N VAL A 64 -33.02 -4.64 15.16
CA VAL A 64 -34.11 -4.21 16.04
C VAL A 64 -35.42 -4.80 15.53
N ASP A 65 -36.06 -5.58 16.37
CA ASP A 65 -37.45 -6.00 16.17
C ASP A 65 -38.37 -4.83 16.58
N ILE A 66 -39.08 -4.25 15.62
CA ILE A 66 -39.94 -3.11 15.88
C ILE A 66 -41.28 -3.59 16.44
N TRP A 67 -42.15 -4.13 15.61
CA TRP A 67 -43.38 -4.83 15.94
C TRP A 67 -44.06 -5.38 14.70
N GLY A 68 -44.99 -6.33 14.87
CA GLY A 68 -45.89 -6.83 13.81
C GLY A 68 -45.16 -7.50 12.64
N GLY A 69 -43.95 -8.05 12.83
CA GLY A 69 -43.15 -8.70 11.81
C GLY A 69 -42.16 -7.75 11.12
N ILE A 70 -42.06 -6.49 11.56
CA ILE A 70 -41.10 -5.51 11.03
C ILE A 70 -39.79 -5.58 11.82
N LYS A 71 -38.69 -5.71 11.10
CA LYS A 71 -37.33 -5.63 11.65
C LYS A 71 -36.51 -4.58 10.90
N ALA A 72 -35.74 -3.81 11.62
CA ALA A 72 -34.73 -2.91 11.05
C ALA A 72 -33.34 -3.44 11.35
N LYS A 73 -32.46 -3.38 10.34
CA LYS A 73 -31.06 -3.76 10.47
C LYS A 73 -30.16 -2.65 9.93
N VAL A 74 -29.15 -2.31 10.68
CA VAL A 74 -28.11 -1.38 10.28
C VAL A 74 -26.77 -2.12 10.31
N ASN A 75 -26.01 -2.02 9.21
CA ASN A 75 -24.64 -2.50 9.15
C ASN A 75 -23.74 -1.31 8.78
N ILE A 76 -22.65 -1.14 9.51
CA ILE A 76 -21.63 -0.13 9.23
C ILE A 76 -20.28 -0.81 9.19
N GLY A 77 -19.60 -0.76 8.04
CA GLY A 77 -18.24 -1.23 7.86
C GLY A 77 -17.30 -0.05 7.68
N VAL A 78 -16.16 -0.07 8.33
CA VAL A 78 -15.10 0.94 8.18
C VAL A 78 -13.78 0.22 7.95
N ASP A 79 -13.05 0.64 6.91
CA ASP A 79 -11.70 0.18 6.64
C ASP A 79 -10.79 1.38 6.46
N ALA A 80 -9.71 1.40 7.22
CA ALA A 80 -8.66 2.40 7.14
C ALA A 80 -7.31 1.70 6.97
N ASN A 81 -6.54 2.09 5.96
CA ASN A 81 -5.22 1.57 5.71
C ASN A 81 -4.27 2.73 5.44
N ASN A 82 -3.19 2.81 6.21
CA ASN A 82 -2.11 3.75 6.01
C ASN A 82 -0.83 2.97 5.73
N VAL A 83 -0.17 3.28 4.62
CA VAL A 83 1.08 2.66 4.23
C VAL A 83 2.12 3.74 4.02
N ARG A 84 3.29 3.54 4.59
CA ARG A 84 4.50 4.33 4.32
C ARG A 84 5.56 3.42 3.72
N ASN A 85 6.07 3.80 2.56
CA ASN A 85 7.20 3.16 1.91
C ASN A 85 8.39 4.12 1.90
N THR A 86 9.55 3.63 2.30
CA THR A 86 10.80 4.40 2.31
C THR A 86 11.84 3.59 1.57
N ASP A 87 12.38 4.17 0.48
CA ASP A 87 13.43 3.57 -0.33
C ASP A 87 14.64 4.49 -0.34
N MET A 88 15.76 3.99 0.17
CA MET A 88 17.02 4.71 0.15
C MET A 88 18.05 3.88 -0.61
N VAL A 89 18.54 4.45 -1.70
CA VAL A 89 19.62 3.88 -2.52
C VAL A 89 20.93 4.51 -2.08
N ASN A 90 21.92 3.66 -1.86
CA ASN A 90 23.20 4.04 -1.31
C ASN A 90 23.97 5.04 -2.21
N PRO A 91 24.79 5.95 -1.64
CA PRO A 91 25.60 6.89 -2.39
C PRO A 91 26.94 6.32 -2.90
N PHE A 92 27.30 5.09 -2.52
CA PHE A 92 28.66 4.60 -2.71
C PHE A 92 28.86 3.87 -4.04
N TYR A 93 27.88 3.08 -4.44
CA TYR A 93 27.98 2.19 -5.61
C TYR A 93 26.71 2.21 -6.44
N GLY A 94 26.87 1.88 -7.73
CA GLY A 94 25.75 1.72 -8.67
C GLY A 94 25.33 3.01 -9.35
N GLN A 95 24.14 2.99 -9.88
CA GLN A 95 23.58 4.03 -10.74
C GLN A 95 23.42 5.39 -10.04
N TYR A 96 23.14 5.37 -8.74
CA TYR A 96 22.90 6.58 -7.95
C TYR A 96 24.08 6.97 -7.07
N SER A 97 25.27 6.47 -7.36
CA SER A 97 26.48 6.72 -6.59
C SER A 97 27.02 8.15 -6.79
N GLU A 98 27.95 8.54 -5.92
CA GLU A 98 28.73 9.80 -6.06
C GLU A 98 29.50 9.85 -7.39
N THR A 99 30.01 8.71 -7.86
CA THR A 99 30.76 8.64 -9.12
C THR A 99 29.89 8.93 -10.35
N THR A 100 28.58 8.81 -10.26
CA THR A 100 27.62 9.21 -11.30
C THR A 100 27.10 10.65 -11.12
N GLY A 101 27.51 11.32 -10.04
CA GLY A 101 27.11 12.68 -9.70
C GLY A 101 25.81 12.77 -8.91
N VAL A 102 25.15 11.66 -8.61
CA VAL A 102 23.86 11.64 -7.87
C VAL A 102 24.08 11.64 -6.37
N GLY A 103 24.98 10.81 -5.84
CA GLY A 103 25.32 10.77 -4.42
C GLY A 103 24.25 10.13 -3.53
N GLY A 104 23.53 9.14 -4.03
CA GLY A 104 22.43 8.46 -3.35
C GLY A 104 21.06 9.09 -3.61
N LEU A 105 20.02 8.34 -3.33
CA LEU A 105 18.63 8.74 -3.54
C LEU A 105 17.79 8.29 -2.35
N ILE A 106 16.91 9.15 -1.90
CA ILE A 106 15.86 8.82 -0.92
C ILE A 106 14.50 9.15 -1.49
N SER A 107 13.58 8.20 -1.43
CA SER A 107 12.19 8.43 -1.73
C SER A 107 11.28 7.93 -0.60
N VAL A 108 10.23 8.67 -0.35
CA VAL A 108 9.21 8.30 0.63
C VAL A 108 7.85 8.48 -0.03
N SER A 109 7.03 7.45 0.06
CA SER A 109 5.62 7.54 -0.31
C SER A 109 4.73 7.20 0.87
N THR A 110 3.60 7.89 0.96
CA THR A 110 2.51 7.55 1.86
C THR A 110 1.23 7.34 1.06
N GLN A 111 0.53 6.29 1.41
CA GLN A 111 -0.77 5.95 0.84
C GLN A 111 -1.75 5.80 1.99
N ARG A 112 -2.87 6.49 1.89
CA ARG A 112 -3.97 6.36 2.84
C ARG A 112 -5.23 6.01 2.08
N THR A 113 -5.84 4.90 2.48
CA THR A 113 -7.19 4.55 2.05
C THR A 113 -8.13 4.59 3.23
N PHE A 114 -9.32 5.11 3.00
CA PHE A 114 -10.38 5.11 3.98
C PHE A 114 -11.69 4.79 3.27
N SER A 115 -12.40 3.78 3.74
CA SER A 115 -13.71 3.44 3.20
C SER A 115 -14.73 3.23 4.31
N VAL A 116 -15.96 3.60 4.00
CA VAL A 116 -17.13 3.39 4.84
C VAL A 116 -18.21 2.76 3.99
N ASN A 117 -18.73 1.63 4.45
CA ASN A 117 -19.91 0.99 3.91
C ASN A 117 -21.04 1.10 4.94
N GLN A 118 -22.20 1.61 4.52
CA GLN A 118 -23.39 1.75 5.34
C GLN A 118 -24.55 1.06 4.64
N GLN A 119 -25.22 0.17 5.36
CA GLN A 119 -26.35 -0.56 4.84
C GLN A 119 -27.50 -0.50 5.84
N TYR A 120 -28.65 -0.08 5.36
CA TYR A 120 -29.88 0.05 6.12
C TYR A 120 -30.93 -0.86 5.50
N LEU A 121 -31.45 -1.79 6.26
CA LEU A 121 -32.41 -2.77 5.78
C LEU A 121 -33.66 -2.72 6.65
N LEU A 122 -34.80 -2.76 5.99
CA LEU A 122 -36.10 -2.93 6.63
C LEU A 122 -36.76 -4.19 6.06
N THR A 123 -37.10 -5.12 6.92
CA THR A 123 -37.79 -6.35 6.54
C THR A 123 -39.16 -6.42 7.20
N TYR A 124 -40.12 -6.95 6.47
CA TYR A 124 -41.42 -7.28 6.97
C TYR A 124 -41.75 -8.73 6.64
N ASN A 125 -41.93 -9.52 7.68
CA ASN A 125 -42.28 -10.95 7.55
C ASN A 125 -43.57 -11.20 8.30
N LYS A 126 -44.59 -11.70 7.61
CA LYS A 126 -45.86 -12.04 8.24
C LYS A 126 -46.54 -13.17 7.51
N THR A 127 -47.14 -14.07 8.31
CA THR A 127 -48.07 -15.09 7.83
C THR A 127 -49.49 -14.62 8.15
N PHE A 128 -50.36 -14.68 7.15
CA PHE A 128 -51.80 -14.40 7.27
C PHE A 128 -52.57 -15.70 7.06
N ASP A 129 -53.60 -15.88 7.83
CA ASP A 129 -54.50 -17.05 7.73
C ASP A 129 -53.77 -18.41 7.71
N ASP A 130 -52.59 -18.45 8.37
CA ASP A 130 -51.69 -19.61 8.52
C ASP A 130 -51.16 -20.21 7.18
N VAL A 131 -51.50 -19.65 6.03
CA VAL A 131 -51.13 -20.16 4.70
C VAL A 131 -50.48 -19.13 3.78
N HIS A 132 -50.68 -17.85 4.04
CA HIS A 132 -50.13 -16.78 3.20
C HIS A 132 -48.89 -16.18 3.84
N ASN A 133 -47.71 -16.49 3.34
CA ASN A 133 -46.44 -15.96 3.83
C ASN A 133 -45.99 -14.81 2.95
N LEU A 134 -45.77 -13.66 3.55
CA LEU A 134 -45.26 -12.48 2.88
C LEU A 134 -43.94 -12.06 3.49
N ASP A 135 -42.89 -11.95 2.65
CA ASP A 135 -41.58 -11.38 2.98
C ASP A 135 -41.33 -10.17 2.09
N VAL A 136 -41.10 -9.05 2.72
CA VAL A 136 -40.75 -7.81 2.04
C VAL A 136 -39.42 -7.28 2.59
N LEU A 137 -38.51 -6.89 1.71
CA LEU A 137 -37.27 -6.26 2.05
C LEU A 137 -37.15 -4.93 1.29
N ALA A 138 -36.85 -3.87 2.02
CA ALA A 138 -36.39 -2.60 1.46
C ALA A 138 -35.02 -2.28 2.04
N GLY A 139 -34.10 -1.83 1.22
CA GLY A 139 -32.75 -1.53 1.67
C GLY A 139 -32.16 -0.34 0.96
N HIS A 140 -31.26 0.31 1.67
CA HIS A 140 -30.41 1.36 1.15
C HIS A 140 -28.97 1.06 1.51
N GLU A 141 -28.06 1.19 0.53
CA GLU A 141 -26.64 0.99 0.71
C GLU A 141 -25.88 2.21 0.21
N ASN A 142 -24.90 2.62 0.99
CA ASN A 142 -23.99 3.71 0.64
C ASN A 142 -22.56 3.27 0.90
N TYR A 143 -21.71 3.40 -0.10
CA TYR A 143 -20.27 3.12 0.00
C TYR A 143 -19.48 4.36 -0.38
N ASN A 144 -18.57 4.78 0.48
CA ASN A 144 -17.65 5.87 0.24
C ASN A 144 -16.22 5.36 0.39
N TYR A 145 -15.38 5.70 -0.58
CA TYR A 145 -13.97 5.37 -0.60
C TYR A 145 -13.13 6.60 -0.90
N LYS A 146 -12.09 6.81 -0.11
CA LYS A 146 -11.12 7.88 -0.30
C LYS A 146 -9.71 7.33 -0.34
N TYR A 147 -8.98 7.69 -1.38
CA TYR A 147 -7.56 7.38 -1.54
C TYR A 147 -6.75 8.66 -1.58
N GLN A 148 -5.64 8.69 -0.84
CA GLN A 148 -4.69 9.79 -0.82
C GLN A 148 -3.29 9.23 -1.02
N TYR A 149 -2.52 9.87 -1.89
CA TYR A 149 -1.14 9.54 -2.19
C TYR A 149 -0.26 10.77 -2.05
N LEU A 150 0.87 10.61 -1.38
CA LEU A 150 1.94 11.60 -1.30
C LEU A 150 3.27 10.90 -1.60
N TYR A 151 4.08 11.48 -2.45
CA TYR A 151 5.42 11.03 -2.80
C TYR A 151 6.40 12.19 -2.67
N GLY A 152 7.56 11.91 -2.13
CA GLY A 152 8.70 12.81 -2.09
C GLY A 152 9.98 12.08 -2.44
N GLN A 153 10.91 12.75 -3.12
CA GLN A 153 12.22 12.24 -3.48
C GLN A 153 13.26 13.33 -3.36
N ARG A 154 14.44 12.95 -2.92
CA ARG A 154 15.64 13.80 -2.93
C ARG A 154 16.88 12.97 -3.24
N GLU A 155 17.89 13.63 -3.76
CA GLU A 155 19.20 13.06 -4.06
C GLU A 155 20.28 13.69 -3.19
N LYS A 156 21.49 13.14 -3.29
CA LYS A 156 22.69 13.57 -2.59
C LYS A 156 22.53 13.49 -1.07
N LEU A 157 22.66 12.27 -0.57
CA LEU A 157 22.48 11.97 0.85
C LEU A 157 23.64 12.51 1.68
N TYR A 158 23.31 13.29 2.70
CA TYR A 158 24.30 13.77 3.68
C TYR A 158 24.79 12.63 4.60
N ASN A 159 23.90 11.76 5.02
CA ASN A 159 24.20 10.61 5.87
C ASN A 159 23.55 9.32 5.34
N PRO A 160 24.35 8.36 4.87
CA PRO A 160 23.83 7.11 4.29
C PRO A 160 23.09 6.19 5.29
N ASN A 161 23.04 6.56 6.56
CA ASN A 161 22.35 5.80 7.59
C ASN A 161 20.99 6.35 7.99
N VAL A 162 20.60 7.52 7.50
CA VAL A 162 19.35 8.20 7.86
C VAL A 162 18.35 8.10 6.70
N PRO A 163 17.34 7.23 6.77
CA PRO A 163 16.35 7.05 5.70
C PRO A 163 15.19 8.05 5.81
N GLU A 164 15.50 9.35 5.79
CA GLU A 164 14.51 10.44 5.82
C GLU A 164 14.75 11.44 4.67
N LEU A 165 13.68 12.05 4.17
CA LEU A 165 13.77 12.99 3.03
C LEU A 165 14.70 14.15 3.29
N ASP A 166 14.74 14.69 4.51
CA ASP A 166 15.62 15.81 4.85
C ASP A 166 17.10 15.48 4.77
N ASN A 167 17.44 14.20 4.70
CA ASN A 167 18.79 13.74 4.48
C ASN A 167 19.30 13.97 3.04
N GLY A 168 18.40 14.14 2.07
CA GLY A 168 18.75 14.49 0.69
C GLY A 168 18.82 16.00 0.49
N ILE A 169 19.91 16.49 -0.10
CA ILE A 169 20.18 17.94 -0.20
C ILE A 169 19.99 18.52 -1.61
N SER A 170 19.68 17.69 -2.60
CA SER A 170 19.50 18.14 -3.99
C SER A 170 18.34 17.42 -4.70
N ASN A 171 17.96 17.93 -5.89
CA ASN A 171 16.99 17.35 -6.81
C ASN A 171 15.68 16.96 -6.10
N GLN A 172 15.02 17.95 -5.50
CA GLN A 172 13.76 17.76 -4.82
C GLN A 172 12.63 17.50 -5.83
N TYR A 173 11.92 16.41 -5.64
CA TYR A 173 10.71 16.10 -6.38
C TYR A 173 9.59 15.69 -5.42
N ASN A 174 8.39 16.15 -5.68
CA ASN A 174 7.21 15.73 -4.93
C ASN A 174 6.00 15.60 -5.86
N SER A 175 5.06 14.76 -5.46
CA SER A 175 3.78 14.57 -6.13
C SER A 175 2.73 14.14 -5.13
N SER A 176 1.51 14.63 -5.31
CA SER A 176 0.39 14.17 -4.50
C SER A 176 -0.91 14.18 -5.31
N TYR A 177 -1.82 13.28 -4.98
CA TYR A 177 -3.17 13.26 -5.52
C TYR A 177 -4.13 12.54 -4.59
N SER A 178 -5.40 12.83 -4.78
CA SER A 178 -6.50 12.13 -4.11
C SER A 178 -7.47 11.59 -5.14
N LYS A 179 -8.14 10.49 -4.80
CA LYS A 179 -9.24 9.90 -5.57
C LYS A 179 -10.37 9.58 -4.61
N ASP A 180 -11.54 10.00 -4.95
CA ASP A 180 -12.77 9.70 -4.22
C ASP A 180 -13.69 8.86 -5.11
N TYR A 181 -14.36 7.91 -4.50
CA TYR A 181 -15.34 7.06 -5.15
C TYR A 181 -16.52 6.86 -4.21
N ALA A 182 -17.73 6.98 -4.72
CA ALA A 182 -18.94 6.74 -3.96
C ALA A 182 -19.97 5.97 -4.80
N THR A 183 -20.68 5.08 -4.16
CA THR A 183 -21.87 4.44 -4.73
C THR A 183 -23.02 4.51 -3.74
N GLU A 184 -24.20 4.62 -4.29
CA GLU A 184 -25.45 4.59 -3.54
C GLU A 184 -26.44 3.69 -4.27
N GLY A 185 -27.17 2.89 -3.55
CA GLY A 185 -28.13 1.95 -4.13
C GLY A 185 -29.34 1.72 -3.24
N TRP A 186 -30.46 1.47 -3.89
CA TRP A 186 -31.70 1.02 -3.26
C TRP A 186 -32.02 -0.38 -3.75
N LEU A 187 -32.47 -1.22 -2.84
CA LEU A 187 -32.85 -2.59 -3.14
C LEU A 187 -34.22 -2.89 -2.57
N PHE A 188 -35.00 -3.66 -3.32
CA PHE A 188 -36.34 -4.08 -2.93
C PHE A 188 -36.52 -5.55 -3.30
N ARG A 189 -37.14 -6.31 -2.42
CA ARG A 189 -37.54 -7.68 -2.68
C ARG A 189 -38.93 -7.91 -2.09
N VAL A 190 -39.79 -8.56 -2.83
CA VAL A 190 -41.07 -9.07 -2.35
C VAL A 190 -41.11 -10.55 -2.67
N GLN A 191 -41.41 -11.35 -1.68
CA GLN A 191 -41.59 -12.78 -1.81
C GLN A 191 -42.90 -13.17 -1.17
N TYR A 192 -43.68 -13.90 -1.90
CA TYR A 192 -44.95 -14.44 -1.43
C TYR A 192 -44.94 -15.95 -1.60
N ASP A 193 -45.48 -16.64 -0.61
CA ASP A 193 -45.62 -18.10 -0.59
C ASP A 193 -47.02 -18.46 -0.11
N TYR A 194 -47.64 -19.42 -0.75
CA TYR A 194 -48.92 -19.99 -0.38
C TYR A 194 -48.74 -21.42 0.07
N ASP A 195 -49.00 -21.70 1.35
CA ASP A 195 -48.97 -23.05 1.97
C ASP A 195 -47.66 -23.84 1.63
N GLY A 196 -46.54 -23.14 1.49
CA GLY A 196 -45.24 -23.72 1.17
C GLY A 196 -45.13 -24.27 -0.26
N LYS A 197 -45.99 -23.87 -1.19
CA LYS A 197 -46.09 -24.46 -2.53
C LYS A 197 -45.84 -23.55 -3.70
N TYR A 198 -45.89 -22.25 -3.55
CA TYR A 198 -45.72 -21.26 -4.64
C TYR A 198 -44.93 -20.05 -4.16
#